data_17142ae2ab69bfc4f7f58b621f50915e
#
_entry.id   17142ae2ab69bfc4f7f58b621f50915e
#
_cell.length_a   1.000
_cell.length_b   1.000
_cell.length_c   1.000
_cell.angle_alpha   90.00
_cell.angle_beta   90.00
_cell.angle_gamma   90.00
#
_symmetry.space_group_name_H-M   'P 1'
#
loop_
_entity.id
_entity.type
_entity.pdbx_description
1 polymer ?
#
loop_
_entity_poly.entity_id
_entity_poly.type
_entity_poly.pdbx_seq_one_letter_code
_entity_poly.pdbx_strand_id
1 'polypeptide(L)'
;MILVADHYLKLPATIRSRLQHFALDRLKDEDAQSFLQERISDLKPQQLSLLLNLANGMPLTAIEIQNSEWLDKRALFLKDWSKLCSEKSMPLHYANKWSKELSFADFMVMFEYLFADVIRLKLNQQLKNQDLVFDDLAQIYNLETLFSIYSDFQQKKLMLEQNVQSQLVMDELFIQLMNVHQ
;
A
#
# COMPACT_ATOMS: atom_id res chain seq x y z
N MET A 1 12.34 34.08 -4.43
CA MET A 1 12.65 32.77 -3.85
C MET A 1 11.37 31.97 -3.77
N ILE A 2 11.34 30.76 -4.33
CA ILE A 2 10.22 29.82 -4.23
C ILE A 2 10.65 28.74 -3.22
N LEU A 3 9.79 28.45 -2.23
CA LEU A 3 9.98 27.42 -1.23
C LEU A 3 8.85 26.39 -1.40
N VAL A 4 9.20 25.13 -1.58
CA VAL A 4 8.25 24.01 -1.66
C VAL A 4 8.35 23.21 -0.37
N ALA A 5 7.22 22.94 0.27
CA ALA A 5 7.15 22.18 1.52
C ALA A 5 5.87 21.35 1.58
N ASP A 6 5.99 20.12 2.05
CA ASP A 6 4.84 19.20 2.21
C ASP A 6 3.91 19.65 3.34
N HIS A 7 4.46 20.33 4.35
CA HIS A 7 3.72 20.77 5.52
C HIS A 7 4.00 22.24 5.84
N TYR A 8 3.15 23.13 5.36
CA TYR A 8 3.25 24.57 5.62
C TYR A 8 3.36 24.90 7.11
N LEU A 9 2.60 24.25 7.99
CA LEU A 9 2.59 24.53 9.42
C LEU A 9 3.89 24.13 10.16
N LYS A 10 4.71 23.23 9.57
CA LYS A 10 6.02 22.86 10.12
C LYS A 10 7.11 23.91 9.85
N LEU A 11 6.84 24.85 8.95
CA LEU A 11 7.78 25.96 8.69
C LEU A 11 7.81 26.95 9.86
N PRO A 12 9.00 27.48 10.23
CA PRO A 12 9.12 28.51 11.24
C PRO A 12 8.22 29.72 10.94
N ALA A 13 7.64 30.32 11.99
CA ALA A 13 6.75 31.45 11.83
C ALA A 13 7.41 32.65 11.14
N THR A 14 8.71 32.83 11.35
CA THR A 14 9.54 33.88 10.69
C THR A 14 9.64 33.71 9.17
N ILE A 15 9.56 32.47 8.67
CA ILE A 15 9.53 32.19 7.24
C ILE A 15 8.10 32.36 6.72
N ARG A 16 7.11 31.79 7.41
CA ARG A 16 5.69 31.87 6.99
C ARG A 16 5.19 33.31 6.86
N SER A 17 5.61 34.21 7.78
CA SER A 17 5.18 35.60 7.76
C SER A 17 5.75 36.44 6.60
N ARG A 18 6.78 35.92 5.91
CA ARG A 18 7.46 36.64 4.81
C ARG A 18 7.18 36.06 3.44
N LEU A 19 6.41 34.97 3.36
CA LEU A 19 6.09 34.28 2.13
C LEU A 19 4.59 34.33 1.86
N GLN A 20 4.23 34.48 0.59
CA GLN A 20 2.87 34.25 0.15
C GLN A 20 2.64 32.75 0.05
N HIS A 21 1.59 32.24 0.70
CA HIS A 21 1.22 30.84 0.65
C HIS A 21 0.34 30.56 -0.56
N PHE A 22 0.76 29.61 -1.40
CA PHE A 22 -0.04 29.01 -2.46
C PHE A 22 -0.29 27.56 -2.08
N ALA A 23 -1.52 27.22 -1.73
CA ALA A 23 -1.90 25.84 -1.56
C ALA A 23 -1.95 25.16 -2.94
N LEU A 24 -1.22 24.03 -3.08
CA LEU A 24 -1.34 23.17 -4.24
C LEU A 24 -2.44 22.15 -3.90
N ASP A 25 -3.63 22.42 -4.38
CA ASP A 25 -4.75 21.52 -4.20
C ASP A 25 -4.59 20.26 -5.06
N ARG A 26 -5.28 19.21 -4.64
CA ARG A 26 -5.35 17.97 -5.41
C ARG A 26 -5.96 18.24 -6.78
N LEU A 27 -5.39 17.63 -7.82
CA LEU A 27 -5.95 17.68 -9.17
C LEU A 27 -7.39 17.14 -9.16
N LYS A 28 -8.24 17.71 -10.00
CA LYS A 28 -9.55 17.13 -10.28
C LYS A 28 -9.37 15.78 -10.96
N ASP A 29 -10.30 14.88 -10.72
CA ASP A 29 -10.20 13.52 -11.26
C ASP A 29 -10.13 13.51 -12.79
N GLU A 30 -10.83 14.42 -13.48
CA GLU A 30 -10.79 14.59 -14.94
C GLU A 30 -9.40 15.00 -15.44
N ASP A 31 -8.76 15.96 -14.77
CA ASP A 31 -7.42 16.44 -15.11
C ASP A 31 -6.36 15.34 -14.86
N ALA A 32 -6.50 14.60 -13.77
CA ALA A 32 -5.63 13.47 -13.45
C ALA A 32 -5.77 12.33 -14.47
N GLN A 33 -6.99 12.04 -14.92
CA GLN A 33 -7.25 11.04 -15.97
C GLN A 33 -6.63 11.46 -17.30
N SER A 34 -6.88 12.71 -17.73
CA SER A 34 -6.32 13.26 -18.96
C SER A 34 -4.80 13.21 -18.95
N PHE A 35 -4.18 13.62 -17.84
CA PHE A 35 -2.73 13.57 -17.67
C PHE A 35 -2.16 12.15 -17.81
N LEU A 36 -2.83 11.14 -17.24
CA LEU A 36 -2.39 9.75 -17.36
C LEU A 36 -2.55 9.21 -18.78
N GLN A 37 -3.67 9.52 -19.45
CA GLN A 37 -3.92 9.08 -20.83
C GLN A 37 -2.89 9.62 -21.82
N GLU A 38 -2.40 10.85 -21.60
CA GLU A 38 -1.33 11.43 -22.42
C GLU A 38 0.03 10.77 -22.20
N ARG A 39 0.28 10.23 -20.99
CA ARG A 39 1.60 9.71 -20.58
C ARG A 39 1.74 8.20 -20.72
N ILE A 40 0.65 7.47 -20.59
CA ILE A 40 0.64 6.01 -20.69
C ILE A 40 -0.29 5.62 -21.84
N SER A 41 0.32 5.21 -22.95
CA SER A 41 -0.41 4.70 -24.11
C SER A 41 -1.12 3.39 -23.75
N ASP A 42 -2.30 3.16 -24.34
CA ASP A 42 -3.04 1.89 -24.32
C ASP A 42 -3.65 1.44 -22.97
N LEU A 43 -3.80 2.36 -21.98
CA LEU A 43 -4.56 2.04 -20.76
C LEU A 43 -6.06 1.93 -21.05
N LYS A 44 -6.66 0.82 -20.65
CA LYS A 44 -8.12 0.68 -20.63
C LYS A 44 -8.71 1.57 -19.53
N PRO A 45 -9.94 2.10 -19.69
CA PRO A 45 -10.58 2.96 -18.68
C PRO A 45 -10.63 2.36 -17.27
N GLN A 46 -10.81 1.03 -17.18
CA GLN A 46 -10.82 0.31 -15.91
C GLN A 46 -9.45 0.30 -15.22
N GLN A 47 -8.37 0.14 -15.99
CA GLN A 47 -6.99 0.18 -15.47
C GLN A 47 -6.62 1.59 -15.01
N LEU A 48 -7.03 2.60 -15.76
CA LEU A 48 -6.85 4.00 -15.40
C LEU A 48 -7.52 4.33 -14.07
N SER A 49 -8.78 3.92 -13.90
CA SER A 49 -9.54 4.10 -12.67
C SER A 49 -8.88 3.37 -11.50
N LEU A 50 -8.41 2.14 -11.70
CA LEU A 50 -7.70 1.37 -10.68
C LEU A 50 -6.42 2.09 -10.23
N LEU A 51 -5.59 2.53 -11.18
CA LEU A 51 -4.32 3.22 -10.87
C LEU A 51 -4.55 4.51 -10.08
N LEU A 52 -5.55 5.31 -10.49
CA LEU A 52 -5.90 6.54 -9.77
C LEU A 52 -6.45 6.25 -8.37
N ASN A 53 -7.26 5.19 -8.20
CA ASN A 53 -7.74 4.78 -6.89
C ASN A 53 -6.59 4.35 -5.96
N LEU A 54 -5.66 3.54 -6.47
CA LEU A 54 -4.46 3.16 -5.72
C LEU A 54 -3.62 4.38 -5.36
N ALA A 55 -3.41 5.28 -6.30
CA ALA A 55 -2.61 6.48 -6.14
C ALA A 55 -3.32 7.63 -5.39
N ASN A 56 -4.52 7.43 -4.84
CA ASN A 56 -5.33 8.49 -4.22
C ASN A 56 -5.56 9.71 -5.15
N GLY A 57 -5.70 9.48 -6.46
CA GLY A 57 -5.89 10.49 -7.48
C GLY A 57 -4.62 11.29 -7.84
N MET A 58 -3.44 10.84 -7.41
CA MET A 58 -2.16 11.46 -7.75
C MET A 58 -1.57 10.81 -9.01
N PRO A 59 -1.52 11.52 -10.16
CA PRO A 59 -1.18 10.87 -11.42
C PRO A 59 0.29 10.45 -11.52
N LEU A 60 1.22 11.15 -10.89
CA LEU A 60 2.63 10.72 -10.87
C LEU A 60 2.81 9.42 -10.08
N THR A 61 2.17 9.31 -8.91
CA THR A 61 2.14 8.07 -8.14
C THR A 61 1.46 6.93 -8.91
N ALA A 62 0.42 7.23 -9.69
CA ALA A 62 -0.22 6.24 -10.55
C ALA A 62 0.75 5.69 -11.63
N ILE A 63 1.61 6.54 -12.20
CA ILE A 63 2.68 6.12 -13.13
C ILE A 63 3.70 5.23 -12.42
N GLU A 64 4.11 5.59 -11.20
CA GLU A 64 5.03 4.77 -10.40
C GLU A 64 4.44 3.39 -10.09
N ILE A 65 3.16 3.34 -9.69
CA ILE A 65 2.43 2.08 -9.46
C ILE A 65 2.35 1.24 -10.73
N GLN A 66 2.02 1.85 -11.87
CA GLN A 66 1.96 1.14 -13.16
C GLN A 66 3.29 0.50 -13.55
N ASN A 67 4.40 1.12 -13.22
CA ASN A 67 5.74 0.63 -13.52
C ASN A 67 6.31 -0.30 -12.44
N SER A 68 5.58 -0.52 -11.34
CA SER A 68 6.05 -1.37 -10.25
C SER A 68 5.89 -2.86 -10.57
N GLU A 69 6.85 -3.67 -10.11
CA GLU A 69 6.79 -5.12 -10.27
C GLU A 69 5.69 -5.78 -9.42
N TRP A 70 5.24 -5.11 -8.37
CA TRP A 70 4.27 -5.67 -7.43
C TRP A 70 2.82 -5.60 -7.93
N LEU A 71 2.50 -4.72 -8.86
CA LEU A 71 1.12 -4.48 -9.29
C LEU A 71 0.44 -5.77 -9.79
N ASP A 72 1.12 -6.52 -10.65
CA ASP A 72 0.60 -7.76 -11.22
C ASP A 72 0.66 -8.95 -10.26
N LYS A 73 1.47 -8.86 -9.20
CA LYS A 73 1.66 -9.94 -8.22
C LYS A 73 0.63 -9.93 -7.08
N ARG A 74 -0.20 -8.89 -6.97
CA ARG A 74 -1.20 -8.72 -5.89
C ARG A 74 -2.15 -9.91 -5.76
N ALA A 75 -2.73 -10.36 -6.87
CA ALA A 75 -3.68 -11.47 -6.86
C ALA A 75 -3.04 -12.80 -6.41
N LEU A 76 -1.79 -13.04 -6.81
CA LEU A 76 -1.03 -14.21 -6.38
C LEU A 76 -0.74 -14.15 -4.88
N PHE A 77 -0.34 -12.98 -4.39
CA PHE A 77 -0.09 -12.80 -2.95
C PHE A 77 -1.34 -13.03 -2.11
N LEU A 78 -2.50 -12.49 -2.51
CA LEU A 78 -3.76 -12.72 -1.79
C LEU A 78 -4.12 -14.20 -1.71
N LYS A 79 -3.92 -14.94 -2.80
CA LYS A 79 -4.13 -16.39 -2.83
C LYS A 79 -3.19 -17.13 -1.86
N ASP A 80 -1.92 -16.76 -1.85
CA ASP A 80 -0.94 -17.36 -0.93
C ASP A 80 -1.26 -16.99 0.53
N TRP A 81 -1.69 -15.76 0.79
CA TRP A 81 -2.09 -15.30 2.11
C TRP A 81 -3.34 -16.05 2.61
N SER A 82 -4.37 -16.19 1.79
CA SER A 82 -5.56 -16.98 2.13
C SER A 82 -5.19 -18.44 2.45
N LYS A 83 -4.30 -19.06 1.68
CA LYS A 83 -3.80 -20.41 1.94
C LYS A 83 -3.01 -20.50 3.26
N LEU A 84 -2.10 -19.57 3.51
CA LEU A 84 -1.34 -19.50 4.76
C LEU A 84 -2.28 -19.53 5.98
N CYS A 85 -3.34 -18.72 5.93
CA CYS A 85 -4.30 -18.63 7.02
C CYS A 85 -5.16 -19.89 7.16
N SER A 86 -5.61 -20.48 6.04
CA SER A 86 -6.49 -21.67 6.05
C SER A 86 -5.74 -22.95 6.45
N GLU A 87 -4.53 -23.14 5.95
CA GLU A 87 -3.72 -24.32 6.20
C GLU A 87 -2.93 -24.22 7.51
N LYS A 88 -2.79 -23.04 8.08
CA LYS A 88 -2.00 -22.72 9.30
C LYS A 88 -0.60 -23.37 9.27
N SER A 89 0.04 -23.34 8.11
CA SER A 89 1.31 -24.05 7.90
C SER A 89 2.29 -23.22 7.08
N MET A 90 3.56 -23.46 7.32
CA MET A 90 4.70 -23.00 6.52
C MET A 90 4.87 -21.47 6.35
N PRO A 91 4.72 -20.61 7.39
CA PRO A 91 4.88 -19.16 7.22
C PRO A 91 6.27 -18.80 6.66
N LEU A 92 7.34 -19.46 7.09
CA LEU A 92 8.70 -19.24 6.60
C LEU A 92 8.89 -19.64 5.14
N HIS A 93 8.13 -20.62 4.64
CA HIS A 93 8.13 -20.97 3.23
C HIS A 93 7.59 -19.83 2.38
N TYR A 94 6.45 -19.23 2.77
CA TYR A 94 5.87 -18.09 2.06
C TYR A 94 6.75 -16.84 2.19
N ALA A 95 7.35 -16.57 3.35
CA ALA A 95 8.30 -15.49 3.54
C ALA A 95 9.50 -15.63 2.59
N ASN A 96 10.10 -16.82 2.50
CA ASN A 96 11.22 -17.10 1.58
C ASN A 96 10.81 -17.07 0.10
N LYS A 97 9.57 -17.49 -0.24
CA LYS A 97 9.04 -17.35 -1.59
C LYS A 97 8.97 -15.88 -1.99
N TRP A 98 8.31 -15.06 -1.18
CA TRP A 98 8.05 -13.66 -1.51
C TRP A 98 9.29 -12.76 -1.43
N SER A 99 10.28 -13.10 -0.61
CA SER A 99 11.58 -12.42 -0.61
C SER A 99 12.39 -12.62 -1.89
N LYS A 100 12.04 -13.65 -2.70
CA LYS A 100 12.65 -13.91 -4.03
C LYS A 100 11.82 -13.33 -5.18
N GLU A 101 10.51 -13.20 -4.97
CA GLU A 101 9.57 -12.72 -6.00
C GLU A 101 9.60 -11.21 -6.16
N LEU A 102 9.83 -10.46 -5.08
CA LEU A 102 9.84 -9.00 -5.06
C LEU A 102 11.02 -8.48 -4.25
N SER A 103 11.47 -7.28 -4.60
CA SER A 103 12.31 -6.51 -3.69
C SER A 103 11.57 -6.31 -2.36
N PHE A 104 12.31 -6.21 -1.27
CA PHE A 104 11.69 -6.01 0.03
C PHE A 104 10.84 -4.72 0.08
N ALA A 105 11.31 -3.65 -0.56
CA ALA A 105 10.58 -2.38 -0.64
C ALA A 105 9.25 -2.52 -1.40
N ASP A 106 9.26 -3.18 -2.55
CA ASP A 106 8.06 -3.43 -3.35
C ASP A 106 7.07 -4.33 -2.62
N PHE A 107 7.57 -5.38 -1.93
CA PHE A 107 6.73 -6.24 -1.12
C PHE A 107 6.02 -5.45 -0.01
N MET A 108 6.74 -4.59 0.72
CA MET A 108 6.17 -3.78 1.81
C MET A 108 5.10 -2.81 1.30
N VAL A 109 5.32 -2.21 0.13
CA VAL A 109 4.33 -1.32 -0.51
C VAL A 109 3.09 -2.14 -0.92
N MET A 110 3.27 -3.25 -1.64
CA MET A 110 2.18 -4.12 -2.05
C MET A 110 1.36 -4.61 -0.85
N PHE A 111 2.04 -5.09 0.18
CA PHE A 111 1.40 -5.59 1.40
C PHE A 111 0.56 -4.50 2.08
N GLU A 112 1.09 -3.28 2.21
CA GLU A 112 0.37 -2.16 2.81
C GLU A 112 -0.95 -1.86 2.08
N TYR A 113 -0.94 -1.82 0.75
CA TYR A 113 -2.15 -1.59 -0.04
C TYR A 113 -3.21 -2.69 0.17
N LEU A 114 -2.78 -3.95 0.12
CA LEU A 114 -3.68 -5.09 0.24
C LEU A 114 -4.21 -5.23 1.68
N PHE A 115 -3.34 -5.05 2.66
CA PHE A 115 -3.72 -5.13 4.06
C PHE A 115 -4.71 -4.03 4.46
N ALA A 116 -4.48 -2.81 3.96
CA ALA A 116 -5.40 -1.70 4.17
C ALA A 116 -6.79 -1.99 3.56
N ASP A 117 -6.87 -2.72 2.46
CA ASP A 117 -8.16 -3.08 1.86
C ASP A 117 -8.90 -4.17 2.65
N VAL A 118 -8.20 -5.10 3.31
CA VAL A 118 -8.84 -6.03 4.27
C VAL A 118 -9.48 -5.24 5.42
N ILE A 119 -8.80 -4.22 5.95
CA ILE A 119 -9.36 -3.33 7.00
C ILE A 119 -10.55 -2.54 6.45
N ARG A 120 -10.44 -1.95 5.25
CA ARG A 120 -11.53 -1.18 4.62
C ARG A 120 -12.79 -2.04 4.44
N LEU A 121 -12.62 -3.29 3.98
CA LEU A 121 -13.75 -4.20 3.82
C LEU A 121 -14.46 -4.46 5.16
N LYS A 122 -13.71 -4.69 6.24
CA LYS A 122 -14.26 -4.84 7.60
C LYS A 122 -15.01 -3.60 8.10
N LEU A 123 -14.59 -2.43 7.65
CA LEU A 123 -15.22 -1.15 8.01
C LEU A 123 -16.31 -0.71 7.01
N ASN A 124 -16.70 -1.57 6.06
CA ASN A 124 -17.64 -1.27 4.98
C ASN A 124 -17.24 -0.02 4.17
N GLN A 125 -15.94 0.16 3.95
CA GLN A 125 -15.40 1.26 3.15
C GLN A 125 -15.05 0.78 1.74
N GLN A 126 -14.94 1.73 0.81
CA GLN A 126 -14.57 1.44 -0.58
C GLN A 126 -13.12 0.94 -0.67
N LEU A 127 -12.93 -0.18 -1.38
CA LEU A 127 -11.62 -0.77 -1.63
C LEU A 127 -10.83 0.06 -2.64
N LYS A 128 -9.51 0.06 -2.49
CA LYS A 128 -8.59 0.65 -3.46
C LYS A 128 -8.33 -0.34 -4.62
N ASN A 129 -8.08 -1.60 -4.29
CA ASN A 129 -7.89 -2.68 -5.24
C ASN A 129 -9.27 -3.26 -5.66
N GLN A 130 -10.02 -2.50 -6.48
CA GLN A 130 -11.38 -2.87 -6.91
C GLN A 130 -11.43 -4.08 -7.85
N ASP A 131 -10.30 -4.49 -8.37
CA ASP A 131 -10.09 -5.65 -9.23
C ASP A 131 -9.84 -6.95 -8.46
N LEU A 132 -9.75 -6.91 -7.13
CA LEU A 132 -9.43 -8.03 -6.27
C LEU A 132 -10.56 -8.32 -5.27
N VAL A 133 -10.61 -9.58 -4.79
CA VAL A 133 -11.60 -10.05 -3.81
C VAL A 133 -10.91 -10.37 -2.50
N PHE A 134 -11.44 -9.86 -1.38
CA PHE A 134 -10.85 -9.93 -0.04
C PHE A 134 -11.75 -10.65 0.99
N ASP A 135 -12.90 -11.17 0.57
CA ASP A 135 -13.94 -11.70 1.48
C ASP A 135 -13.42 -12.81 2.39
N ASP A 136 -12.62 -13.74 1.86
CA ASP A 136 -12.05 -14.85 2.63
C ASP A 136 -11.17 -14.32 3.77
N LEU A 137 -10.26 -13.38 3.46
CA LEU A 137 -9.37 -12.77 4.45
C LEU A 137 -10.13 -11.94 5.47
N ALA A 138 -11.15 -11.20 5.03
CA ALA A 138 -11.97 -10.42 5.92
C ALA A 138 -12.77 -11.29 6.91
N GLN A 139 -13.13 -12.52 6.55
CA GLN A 139 -13.79 -13.46 7.47
C GLN A 139 -12.83 -14.04 8.52
N ILE A 140 -11.56 -14.24 8.16
CA ILE A 140 -10.55 -14.84 9.02
C ILE A 140 -10.16 -13.90 10.17
N TYR A 141 -9.98 -12.60 9.90
CA TYR A 141 -9.48 -11.65 10.88
C TYR A 141 -10.61 -10.88 11.57
N ASN A 142 -10.45 -10.60 12.87
CA ASN A 142 -11.21 -9.54 13.54
C ASN A 142 -10.47 -8.19 13.43
N LEU A 143 -11.16 -7.08 13.74
CA LEU A 143 -10.56 -5.73 13.62
C LEU A 143 -9.41 -5.49 14.57
N GLU A 144 -9.46 -6.03 15.79
CA GLU A 144 -8.42 -5.87 16.79
C GLU A 144 -7.10 -6.50 16.31
N THR A 145 -7.17 -7.73 15.79
CA THR A 145 -6.02 -8.42 15.20
C THR A 145 -5.45 -7.65 14.01
N LEU A 146 -6.33 -7.16 13.12
CA LEU A 146 -5.89 -6.37 11.96
C LEU A 146 -5.15 -5.09 12.39
N PHE A 147 -5.68 -4.36 13.36
CA PHE A 147 -5.01 -3.15 13.84
C PHE A 147 -3.70 -3.45 14.57
N SER A 148 -3.62 -4.55 15.31
CA SER A 148 -2.38 -4.99 15.95
C SER A 148 -1.29 -5.29 14.92
N ILE A 149 -1.61 -6.12 13.91
CA ILE A 149 -0.68 -6.44 12.82
C ILE A 149 -0.26 -5.17 12.05
N TYR A 150 -1.21 -4.28 11.77
CA TYR A 150 -0.91 -3.05 11.04
C TYR A 150 0.01 -2.11 11.84
N SER A 151 -0.22 -1.99 13.15
CA SER A 151 0.64 -1.20 14.03
C SER A 151 2.08 -1.72 14.05
N ASP A 152 2.25 -3.03 14.23
CA ASP A 152 3.56 -3.68 14.18
C ASP A 152 4.24 -3.53 12.81
N PHE A 153 3.48 -3.67 11.74
CA PHE A 153 3.97 -3.47 10.39
C PHE A 153 4.49 -2.05 10.18
N GLN A 154 3.76 -1.03 10.63
CA GLN A 154 4.20 0.36 10.52
C GLN A 154 5.48 0.64 11.33
N GLN A 155 5.61 0.05 12.53
CA GLN A 155 6.83 0.17 13.32
C GLN A 155 8.03 -0.48 12.61
N LYS A 156 7.85 -1.68 12.05
CA LYS A 156 8.90 -2.36 11.26
C LYS A 156 9.29 -1.57 10.03
N LYS A 157 8.33 -0.94 9.35
CA LYS A 157 8.61 -0.06 8.21
C LYS A 157 9.51 1.12 8.57
N LEU A 158 9.33 1.73 9.74
CA LEU A 158 10.20 2.80 10.24
C LEU A 158 11.61 2.30 10.62
N MET A 159 11.72 1.07 11.13
CA MET A 159 13.02 0.48 11.50
C MET A 159 13.88 0.10 10.30
N LEU A 160 13.31 -0.05 9.10
CA LEU A 160 14.04 -0.37 7.88
C LEU A 160 15.07 0.67 7.47
N GLU A 161 14.88 1.93 7.84
CA GLU A 161 15.87 2.98 7.67
C GLU A 161 17.14 2.73 8.51
N GLN A 162 17.12 1.72 9.41
CA GLN A 162 18.16 1.44 10.41
C GLN A 162 18.91 0.11 10.21
N ASN A 163 19.01 -0.44 8.99
CA ASN A 163 19.75 -1.68 8.69
C ASN A 163 19.21 -2.99 9.32
N VAL A 164 17.91 -3.13 9.47
CA VAL A 164 17.30 -4.40 9.89
C VAL A 164 17.37 -5.44 8.76
N GLN A 165 17.62 -6.71 9.11
CA GLN A 165 17.61 -7.81 8.14
C GLN A 165 16.20 -8.00 7.59
N SER A 166 15.99 -7.67 6.32
CA SER A 166 14.69 -7.75 5.63
C SER A 166 14.04 -9.13 5.70
N GLN A 167 14.85 -10.21 5.67
CA GLN A 167 14.33 -11.57 5.79
C GLN A 167 13.66 -11.82 7.15
N LEU A 168 14.25 -11.34 8.25
CA LEU A 168 13.67 -11.49 9.58
C LEU A 168 12.31 -10.77 9.69
N VAL A 169 12.21 -9.58 9.13
CA VAL A 169 10.93 -8.83 9.08
C VAL A 169 9.87 -9.58 8.29
N MET A 170 10.25 -10.19 7.16
CA MET A 170 9.34 -11.03 6.37
C MET A 170 8.88 -12.25 7.16
N ASP A 171 9.80 -12.97 7.79
CA ASP A 171 9.49 -14.17 8.57
C ASP A 171 8.50 -13.85 9.70
N GLU A 172 8.75 -12.79 10.46
CA GLU A 172 7.86 -12.34 11.53
C GLU A 172 6.48 -11.93 11.00
N LEU A 173 6.43 -11.20 9.87
CA LEU A 173 5.17 -10.77 9.28
C LEU A 173 4.32 -11.98 8.88
N PHE A 174 4.89 -12.96 8.20
CA PHE A 174 4.15 -14.17 7.80
C PHE A 174 3.71 -15.02 8.99
N ILE A 175 4.51 -15.09 10.07
CA ILE A 175 4.10 -15.73 11.33
C ILE A 175 2.90 -14.99 11.95
N GLN A 176 2.92 -13.66 11.97
CA GLN A 176 1.80 -12.85 12.47
C GLN A 176 0.52 -13.05 11.65
N LEU A 177 0.65 -13.06 10.32
CA LEU A 177 -0.49 -13.29 9.42
C LEU A 177 -1.14 -14.66 9.62
N MET A 178 -0.36 -15.68 9.96
CA MET A 178 -0.87 -17.02 10.26
C MET A 178 -1.53 -17.12 11.65
N ASN A 179 -1.00 -16.40 12.63
CA ASN A 179 -1.46 -16.45 14.02
C ASN A 179 -2.71 -15.58 14.22
N VAL A 180 -3.82 -16.03 13.66
CA VAL A 180 -5.12 -15.39 13.89
C VAL A 180 -5.65 -15.87 15.25
N HIS A 181 -5.69 -14.98 16.22
CA HIS A 181 -6.41 -15.25 17.47
C HIS A 181 -7.91 -15.27 17.15
N GLN A 182 -8.51 -16.44 17.33
CA GLN A 182 -9.97 -16.62 17.31
C GLN A 182 -10.60 -15.94 18.55
#